data_01a2052dfcca642fbc3f827bdb24944f
#
_entry.id   01a2052dfcca642fbc3f827bdb24944f
#
_cell.length_a   1.000
_cell.length_b   1.000
_cell.length_c   1.000
_cell.angle_alpha   90.00
_cell.angle_beta   90.00
_cell.angle_gamma   90.00
#
_symmetry.space_group_name_H-M   'P 1'
#
loop_
_entity.id
_entity.type
_entity.pdbx_description
1 polymer ?
#
loop_
_entity_poly.entity_id
_entity_poly.type
_entity_poly.pdbx_seq_one_letter_code
_entity_poly.pdbx_strand_id
1 'polypeptide(L)'
;MQFMDYIMDAPAQAEGTLLDIMQVLQKELPEAEQRIYHGIPTLFHNGHDIFCVGAYKDHFGLYMDIDALEYLKKNYPAYSYSKGAMQIPYTQPFPHELLRDICRRLRKRIFD
;
A
#
# COMPACT_ATOMS: atom_id res chain seq x y z
N MET A 1 13.24 -3.77 -12.52
CA MET A 1 12.50 -4.80 -11.77
C MET A 1 11.00 -4.50 -11.88
N GLN A 2 10.21 -5.51 -12.12
CA GLN A 2 8.76 -5.38 -12.24
C GLN A 2 8.07 -5.78 -10.93
N PHE A 3 6.84 -5.34 -10.76
CA PHE A 3 6.05 -5.73 -9.58
C PHE A 3 5.96 -7.25 -9.43
N MET A 4 5.78 -7.98 -10.54
CA MET A 4 5.68 -9.44 -10.49
C MET A 4 6.95 -10.07 -9.95
N ASP A 5 8.12 -9.52 -10.27
CA ASP A 5 9.39 -10.04 -9.73
C ASP A 5 9.42 -9.89 -8.21
N TYR A 6 8.95 -8.76 -7.70
CA TYR A 6 8.86 -8.54 -6.26
C TYR A 6 7.90 -9.52 -5.60
N ILE A 7 6.74 -9.74 -6.22
CA ILE A 7 5.73 -10.65 -5.68
C ILE A 7 6.27 -12.08 -5.62
N MET A 8 6.98 -12.50 -6.65
CA MET A 8 7.53 -13.86 -6.70
C MET A 8 8.63 -14.08 -5.65
N ASP A 9 9.34 -13.02 -5.27
CA ASP A 9 10.39 -13.09 -4.26
C ASP A 9 9.89 -12.83 -2.85
N ALA A 10 8.63 -12.43 -2.70
CA ALA A 10 8.04 -12.12 -1.40
C ALA A 10 7.81 -13.40 -0.59
N PRO A 11 7.64 -13.29 0.74
CA PRO A 11 7.25 -14.44 1.54
C PRO A 11 6.00 -15.10 0.97
N ALA A 12 5.99 -16.44 0.94
CA ALA A 12 4.91 -17.21 0.31
C ALA A 12 3.54 -16.80 0.85
N GLN A 13 3.44 -16.50 2.14
CA GLN A 13 2.19 -16.14 2.78
C GLN A 13 1.68 -14.76 2.35
N ALA A 14 2.53 -13.93 1.73
CA ALA A 14 2.16 -12.59 1.28
C ALA A 14 1.79 -12.55 -0.20
N GLU A 15 2.15 -13.57 -0.97
CA GLU A 15 2.08 -13.53 -2.43
C GLU A 15 0.66 -13.27 -2.95
N GLY A 16 -0.32 -14.07 -2.50
CA GLY A 16 -1.70 -13.91 -2.95
C GLY A 16 -2.30 -12.56 -2.57
N THR A 17 -2.01 -12.10 -1.36
CA THR A 17 -2.49 -10.79 -0.90
C THR A 17 -1.85 -9.66 -1.67
N LEU A 18 -0.56 -9.76 -2.01
CA LEU A 18 0.11 -8.76 -2.84
C LEU A 18 -0.55 -8.65 -4.22
N LEU A 19 -0.91 -9.77 -4.83
CA LEU A 19 -1.63 -9.74 -6.10
C LEU A 19 -2.96 -9.01 -5.97
N ASP A 20 -3.71 -9.27 -4.91
CA ASP A 20 -4.96 -8.58 -4.64
C ASP A 20 -4.75 -7.07 -4.44
N ILE A 21 -3.72 -6.71 -3.67
CA ILE A 21 -3.38 -5.30 -3.44
C ILE A 21 -3.11 -4.61 -4.78
N MET A 22 -2.30 -5.23 -5.64
CA MET A 22 -1.97 -4.64 -6.94
C MET A 22 -3.22 -4.43 -7.79
N GLN A 23 -4.15 -5.39 -7.78
CA GLN A 23 -5.39 -5.26 -8.52
C GLN A 23 -6.25 -4.11 -8.01
N VAL A 24 -6.36 -3.96 -6.69
CA VAL A 24 -7.10 -2.85 -6.09
C VAL A 24 -6.49 -1.51 -6.47
N LEU A 25 -5.17 -1.39 -6.35
CA LEU A 25 -4.46 -0.15 -6.69
C LEU A 25 -4.65 0.21 -8.16
N GLN A 26 -4.55 -0.76 -9.06
CA GLN A 26 -4.71 -0.52 -10.50
C GLN A 26 -6.14 -0.10 -10.83
N LYS A 27 -7.12 -0.70 -10.18
CA LYS A 27 -8.53 -0.37 -10.39
C LYS A 27 -8.89 1.01 -9.84
N GLU A 28 -8.41 1.32 -8.62
CA GLU A 28 -8.78 2.56 -7.95
C GLU A 28 -7.95 3.76 -8.39
N LEU A 29 -6.69 3.53 -8.78
CA LEU A 29 -5.76 4.59 -9.17
C LEU A 29 -5.07 4.22 -10.49
N PRO A 30 -5.85 4.08 -11.58
CA PRO A 30 -5.26 3.67 -12.86
C PRO A 30 -4.32 4.72 -13.47
N GLU A 31 -4.42 5.97 -13.04
CA GLU A 31 -3.56 7.05 -13.53
C GLU A 31 -2.16 7.01 -12.89
N ALA A 32 -2.00 6.29 -11.78
CA ALA A 32 -0.71 6.21 -11.10
C ALA A 32 0.20 5.22 -11.82
N GLU A 33 1.48 5.58 -11.92
CA GLU A 33 2.49 4.71 -12.49
C GLU A 33 3.01 3.74 -11.44
N GLN A 34 3.14 2.47 -11.81
CA GLN A 34 3.65 1.43 -10.91
C GLN A 34 5.13 1.21 -11.15
N ARG A 35 5.94 1.32 -10.11
CA ARG A 35 7.39 1.10 -10.16
C ARG A 35 7.87 0.40 -8.91
N ILE A 36 9.04 -0.24 -9.00
CA ILE A 36 9.80 -0.62 -7.81
C ILE A 36 10.68 0.57 -7.44
N TYR A 37 10.54 1.07 -6.23
CA TYR A 37 11.27 2.23 -5.74
C TYR A 37 11.69 1.97 -4.30
N HIS A 38 12.96 2.20 -3.99
CA HIS A 38 13.54 1.81 -2.69
C HIS A 38 13.32 0.32 -2.39
N GLY A 39 13.28 -0.50 -3.43
CA GLY A 39 13.15 -1.95 -3.31
C GLY A 39 11.74 -2.47 -3.08
N ILE A 40 10.71 -1.61 -3.11
CA ILE A 40 9.34 -2.03 -2.88
C ILE A 40 8.38 -1.47 -3.93
N PRO A 41 7.22 -2.13 -4.13
CA PRO A 41 6.19 -1.63 -5.04
C PRO A 41 5.70 -0.24 -4.63
N THR A 42 5.72 0.68 -5.57
CA THR A 42 5.40 2.08 -5.32
C THR A 42 4.53 2.63 -6.44
N LEU A 43 3.58 3.48 -6.08
CA LEU A 43 2.79 4.24 -7.03
C LEU A 43 3.34 5.65 -7.15
N PHE A 44 3.49 6.12 -8.39
CA PHE A 44 3.97 7.46 -8.71
C PHE A 44 2.92 8.24 -9.48
N HIS A 45 2.90 9.53 -9.24
CA HIS A 45 2.11 10.46 -10.05
C HIS A 45 2.90 11.75 -10.18
N ASN A 46 3.09 12.20 -11.42
CA ASN A 46 3.87 13.41 -11.74
C ASN A 46 5.27 13.38 -11.09
N GLY A 47 5.92 12.21 -11.11
CA GLY A 47 7.26 12.05 -10.57
C GLY A 47 7.36 11.95 -9.06
N HIS A 48 6.24 11.95 -8.35
CA HIS A 48 6.20 11.84 -6.90
C HIS A 48 5.62 10.50 -6.47
N ASP A 49 6.25 9.86 -5.48
CA ASP A 49 5.73 8.65 -4.87
C ASP A 49 4.55 9.00 -3.98
N ILE A 50 3.43 8.31 -4.18
CA ILE A 50 2.20 8.60 -3.44
C ILE A 50 1.79 7.49 -2.49
N PHE A 51 2.26 6.26 -2.73
CA PHE A 51 1.92 5.11 -1.91
C PHE A 51 2.92 3.98 -2.17
N CYS A 52 3.34 3.30 -1.11
CA CYS A 52 4.22 2.14 -1.22
C CYS A 52 3.69 1.01 -0.37
N VAL A 53 3.96 -0.22 -0.79
CA VAL A 53 3.65 -1.40 0.02
C VAL A 53 4.87 -2.33 0.04
N GLY A 54 5.32 -2.70 1.25
CA GLY A 54 6.39 -3.66 1.43
C GLY A 54 5.86 -4.92 2.07
N ALA A 55 6.35 -6.08 1.64
CA ALA A 55 6.05 -7.37 2.25
C ALA A 55 7.29 -7.84 3.00
N TYR A 56 7.21 -7.86 4.32
CA TYR A 56 8.34 -8.22 5.17
C TYR A 56 8.14 -9.63 5.73
N LYS A 57 8.97 -10.02 6.67
CA LYS A 57 8.98 -11.38 7.18
C LYS A 57 7.63 -11.82 7.74
N ASP A 58 6.95 -10.94 8.47
CA ASP A 58 5.73 -11.29 9.20
C ASP A 58 4.60 -10.27 9.05
N HIS A 59 4.79 -9.23 8.22
CA HIS A 59 3.76 -8.17 8.07
C HIS A 59 3.94 -7.42 6.76
N PHE A 60 2.85 -6.73 6.35
CA PHE A 60 2.92 -5.71 5.31
C PHE A 60 3.18 -4.35 5.95
N GLY A 61 4.00 -3.53 5.28
CA GLY A 61 4.13 -2.12 5.62
C GLY A 61 3.47 -1.29 4.52
N LEU A 62 2.55 -0.40 4.89
CA LEU A 62 1.92 0.54 3.97
C LEU A 62 2.45 1.92 4.27
N TYR A 63 3.01 2.58 3.26
CA TYR A 63 3.66 3.88 3.40
C TYR A 63 2.91 4.92 2.60
N MET A 64 2.65 6.07 3.21
CA MET A 64 1.90 7.15 2.58
C MET A 64 2.23 8.46 3.27
N ASP A 65 1.67 9.58 2.81
CA ASP A 65 1.94 10.86 3.44
C ASP A 65 1.34 10.94 4.84
N ILE A 66 1.80 11.94 5.60
CA ILE A 66 1.42 12.07 6.99
C ILE A 66 -0.07 12.34 7.18
N ASP A 67 -0.70 13.07 6.26
CA ASP A 67 -2.13 13.37 6.36
C ASP A 67 -2.97 12.09 6.22
N ALA A 68 -2.59 11.22 5.27
CA ALA A 68 -3.26 9.93 5.10
C ALA A 68 -3.08 9.05 6.33
N LEU A 69 -1.86 9.01 6.89
CA LEU A 69 -1.59 8.23 8.10
C LEU A 69 -2.38 8.75 9.30
N GLU A 70 -2.46 10.07 9.47
CA GLU A 70 -3.23 10.66 10.57
C GLU A 70 -4.71 10.30 10.45
N TYR A 71 -5.24 10.33 9.23
CA TYR A 71 -6.63 9.90 8.98
C TYR A 71 -6.84 8.46 9.39
N LEU A 72 -5.91 7.57 9.01
CA LEU A 72 -6.01 6.14 9.34
C LEU A 72 -5.91 5.90 10.84
N LYS A 73 -5.01 6.57 11.52
CA LYS A 73 -4.88 6.46 12.98
C LYS A 73 -6.16 6.83 13.68
N LYS A 74 -6.82 7.87 13.19
CA LYS A 74 -8.07 8.34 13.78
C LYS A 74 -9.23 7.41 13.51
N ASN A 75 -9.34 6.86 12.30
CA ASN A 75 -10.50 6.10 11.87
C ASN A 75 -10.32 4.58 11.99
N TYR A 76 -9.07 4.11 12.07
CA TYR A 76 -8.75 2.69 12.21
C TYR A 76 -7.71 2.49 13.33
N PRO A 77 -8.07 2.85 14.57
CA PRO A 77 -7.09 2.85 15.67
C PRO A 77 -6.63 1.48 16.13
N ALA A 78 -7.31 0.42 15.69
CA ALA A 78 -6.96 -0.95 16.09
C ALA A 78 -5.70 -1.48 15.43
N TYR A 79 -5.24 -0.84 14.34
CA TYR A 79 -4.03 -1.28 13.64
C TYR A 79 -2.77 -0.65 14.24
N SER A 80 -1.62 -1.25 13.93
CA SER A 80 -0.32 -0.75 14.41
C SER A 80 0.24 0.27 13.43
N TYR A 81 0.80 1.34 13.97
CA TYR A 81 1.41 2.41 13.17
C TYR A 81 2.79 2.71 13.68
N SER A 82 3.70 3.01 12.75
CA SER A 82 4.99 3.60 13.06
C SER A 82 5.00 5.02 12.52
N LYS A 83 6.13 5.73 12.62
CA LYS A 83 6.22 7.13 12.23
C LYS A 83 5.80 7.39 10.79
N GLY A 84 6.12 6.50 9.88
CA GLY A 84 5.82 6.70 8.45
C GLY A 84 5.01 5.59 7.82
N ALA A 85 4.47 4.65 8.61
CA ALA A 85 3.86 3.46 8.05
C ALA A 85 2.73 2.91 8.90
N MET A 86 1.83 2.19 8.23
CA MET A 86 0.86 1.33 8.88
C MET A 86 1.34 -0.11 8.70
N GLN A 87 1.23 -0.93 9.75
CA GLN A 87 1.70 -2.32 9.73
C GLN A 87 0.52 -3.26 9.85
N ILE A 88 0.49 -4.29 8.99
CA ILE A 88 -0.58 -5.28 8.98
C ILE A 88 0.06 -6.67 9.03
N PRO A 89 -0.05 -7.36 10.18
CA PRO A 89 0.51 -8.71 10.31
C PRO A 89 -0.16 -9.71 9.37
N TYR A 90 0.60 -10.69 8.89
CA TYR A 90 0.06 -11.74 8.03
C TYR A 90 -0.95 -12.63 8.77
N THR A 91 -0.92 -12.62 10.08
CA THR A 91 -1.86 -13.39 10.90
C THR A 91 -3.27 -12.82 10.92
N GLN A 92 -3.45 -11.61 10.40
CA GLN A 92 -4.76 -10.96 10.28
C GLN A 92 -5.20 -10.95 8.81
N PRO A 93 -6.50 -11.07 8.54
CA PRO A 93 -7.00 -10.84 7.18
C PRO A 93 -6.62 -9.43 6.71
N PHE A 94 -6.19 -9.32 5.46
CA PHE A 94 -5.83 -8.01 4.91
C PHE A 94 -7.09 -7.14 4.77
N PRO A 95 -7.06 -5.89 5.26
CA PRO A 95 -8.26 -5.03 5.25
C PRO A 95 -8.45 -4.36 3.88
N HIS A 96 -9.08 -5.04 2.93
CA HIS A 96 -9.28 -4.53 1.57
C HIS A 96 -10.09 -3.23 1.53
N GLU A 97 -11.10 -3.10 2.39
CA GLU A 97 -11.89 -1.88 2.45
C GLU A 97 -11.07 -0.69 2.93
N LEU A 98 -10.15 -0.91 3.87
CA LEU A 98 -9.23 0.12 4.33
C LEU A 98 -8.33 0.56 3.17
N LEU A 99 -7.85 -0.38 2.37
CA LEU A 99 -7.02 -0.05 1.20
C LEU A 99 -7.81 0.79 0.20
N ARG A 100 -9.06 0.46 -0.06
CA ARG A 100 -9.92 1.25 -0.93
C ARG A 100 -10.14 2.65 -0.37
N ASP A 101 -10.29 2.78 0.94
CA ASP A 101 -10.44 4.07 1.59
C ASP A 101 -9.17 4.93 1.40
N ILE A 102 -7.99 4.32 1.56
CA ILE A 102 -6.73 4.99 1.27
C ILE A 102 -6.73 5.51 -0.17
N CYS A 103 -7.10 4.67 -1.12
CA CYS A 103 -7.11 5.04 -2.53
C CYS A 103 -8.06 6.21 -2.81
N ARG A 104 -9.25 6.20 -2.20
CA ARG A 104 -10.22 7.29 -2.36
C ARG A 104 -9.67 8.61 -1.84
N ARG A 105 -8.98 8.57 -0.70
CA ARG A 105 -8.36 9.78 -0.14
C ARG A 105 -7.23 10.30 -1.02
N LEU A 106 -6.39 9.40 -1.51
CA LEU A 106 -5.30 9.79 -2.40
C LEU A 106 -5.85 10.37 -3.70
N ARG A 107 -6.89 9.76 -4.25
CA ARG A 107 -7.53 10.27 -5.47
C ARG A 107 -8.07 11.68 -5.24
N LYS A 108 -8.77 11.89 -4.16
CA LYS A 108 -9.37 13.19 -3.86
C LYS A 108 -8.31 14.29 -3.71
N ARG A 109 -7.17 13.97 -3.11
CA ARG A 109 -6.12 14.95 -2.87
C ARG A 109 -5.25 15.22 -4.09
N ILE A 110 -5.02 14.21 -4.92
CA ILE A 110 -4.00 14.26 -5.98
C ILE A 110 -4.61 14.43 -7.36
N PHE A 111 -5.73 13.74 -7.63
CA PHE A 111 -6.31 13.71 -8.97
C PHE A 111 -7.56 14.57 -9.11
N ASP A 112 -8.20 14.93 -8.02
CA ASP A 112 -9.38 15.82 -8.02
C ASP A 112 -9.00 17.24 -7.55
#